data_f4f8ea6624e15a344880b025b65636fc
#
_entry.id   f4f8ea6624e15a344880b025b65636fc
#
_cell.length_a   1.000
_cell.length_b   1.000
_cell.length_c   1.000
_cell.angle_alpha   90.00
_cell.angle_beta   90.00
_cell.angle_gamma   90.00
#
_symmetry.space_group_name_H-M   'P 1'
#
loop_
_entity.id
_entity.type
_entity.pdbx_description
1 polymer ?
#
loop_
_entity_poly.entity_id
_entity_poly.type
_entity_poly.pdbx_seq_one_letter_code
_entity_poly.pdbx_strand_id
1 'polypeptide(L)'
;MTHQDRLHSPALPDGSPFDLDNPAAYPAWREARLAAAPRTLDHLIVEIGDPRHLTEAEHAAILKRCARANMAIYVSTAGEDPDKSIPARLGERFGLCRLDHNRGADEDAITSLMVKDDARHRGYIPYTDRPIAWHTDGYYNDAEHQIHGLILHCVRPAEQGGDNALLDPEIAYIRVRDQGPDLIRALMHPECMTIPANPRELGGDQGGQGHPRPDRPGPVFSVAQDGHLHMRYTDRSRSIRWRDDPLTAAAVACLKSVLREPSPWRFQARLESGWGLICNNVLHTRTAFADGTAPRLLYRARYYDRIRGI
;
A
#
# COMPACT_ATOMS: atom_id res chain seq x y z
N MET A 1 -12.58 -27.32 -16.56
CA MET A 1 -11.28 -26.78 -16.10
C MET A 1 -10.19 -27.51 -16.84
N THR A 2 -9.56 -26.87 -17.79
CA THR A 2 -8.51 -27.48 -18.61
C THR A 2 -7.19 -27.43 -17.84
N HIS A 3 -6.31 -28.38 -18.12
CA HIS A 3 -5.00 -28.60 -17.45
C HIS A 3 -4.00 -27.43 -17.61
N GLN A 4 -4.36 -26.36 -18.31
CA GLN A 4 -3.54 -25.17 -18.56
C GLN A 4 -3.72 -24.03 -17.54
N ASP A 5 -4.72 -24.10 -16.64
CA ASP A 5 -5.00 -23.03 -15.65
C ASP A 5 -4.11 -23.08 -14.39
N ARG A 6 -3.15 -24.02 -14.34
CA ARG A 6 -2.19 -24.11 -13.22
C ARG A 6 -0.89 -23.36 -13.53
N LEU A 7 -0.97 -22.10 -13.91
CA LEU A 7 0.20 -21.25 -14.01
C LEU A 7 0.57 -20.71 -12.63
N HIS A 8 1.48 -21.42 -11.97
CA HIS A 8 2.46 -20.98 -10.96
C HIS A 8 2.01 -19.93 -9.92
N SER A 9 0.95 -20.20 -9.18
CA SER A 9 0.89 -19.67 -7.81
C SER A 9 1.84 -20.55 -6.98
N PRO A 10 2.76 -20.00 -6.20
CA PRO A 10 3.55 -20.80 -5.26
C PRO A 10 2.61 -21.59 -4.38
N ALA A 11 2.98 -22.85 -4.07
CA ALA A 11 2.17 -23.67 -3.17
C ALA A 11 2.01 -22.92 -1.85
N LEU A 12 0.76 -22.79 -1.40
CA LEU A 12 0.47 -22.15 -0.11
C LEU A 12 1.08 -22.98 1.02
N PRO A 13 1.56 -22.37 2.09
CA PRO A 13 1.96 -23.10 3.29
C PRO A 13 0.80 -23.95 3.81
N ASP A 14 1.12 -25.13 4.35
CA ASP A 14 0.12 -25.99 4.97
C ASP A 14 -0.65 -25.24 6.07
N GLY A 15 -1.97 -25.34 6.05
CA GLY A 15 -2.83 -24.64 7.01
C GLY A 15 -2.94 -23.13 6.79
N SER A 16 -2.60 -22.63 5.61
CA SER A 16 -2.78 -21.22 5.26
C SER A 16 -4.27 -20.82 5.36
N PRO A 17 -4.60 -19.72 6.04
CA PRO A 17 -5.97 -19.21 6.08
C PRO A 17 -6.44 -18.68 4.70
N PHE A 18 -5.53 -18.52 3.76
CA PHE A 18 -5.81 -18.03 2.41
C PHE A 18 -6.03 -19.17 1.40
N ASP A 19 -5.93 -20.43 1.84
CA ASP A 19 -6.28 -21.58 1.03
C ASP A 19 -7.81 -21.64 0.84
N LEU A 20 -8.26 -21.46 -0.39
CA LEU A 20 -9.68 -21.48 -0.75
C LEU A 20 -10.19 -22.90 -0.99
N ASP A 21 -9.31 -23.86 -1.21
CA ASP A 21 -9.65 -25.28 -1.44
C ASP A 21 -9.66 -26.06 -0.11
N ASN A 22 -8.91 -25.57 0.90
CA ASN A 22 -8.94 -26.10 2.27
C ASN A 22 -9.17 -24.96 3.29
N PRO A 23 -10.42 -24.50 3.47
CA PRO A 23 -10.73 -23.31 4.26
C PRO A 23 -10.69 -23.53 5.78
N ALA A 24 -10.21 -24.65 6.29
CA ALA A 24 -10.30 -25.01 7.72
C ALA A 24 -9.64 -23.97 8.66
N ALA A 25 -8.54 -23.36 8.25
CA ALA A 25 -7.83 -22.37 9.05
C ALA A 25 -8.46 -20.96 9.00
N TYR A 26 -9.29 -20.67 8.00
CA TYR A 26 -9.85 -19.33 7.79
C TYR A 26 -10.71 -18.80 8.94
N PRO A 27 -11.68 -19.58 9.51
CA PRO A 27 -12.57 -19.05 10.56
C PRO A 27 -11.80 -18.57 11.79
N ALA A 28 -10.84 -19.35 12.27
CA ALA A 28 -10.03 -18.99 13.44
C ALA A 28 -9.14 -17.78 13.17
N TRP A 29 -8.47 -17.73 12.01
CA TRP A 29 -7.67 -16.58 11.59
C TRP A 29 -8.53 -15.31 11.46
N ARG A 30 -9.68 -15.42 10.80
CA ARG A 30 -10.64 -14.30 10.63
C ARG A 30 -11.07 -13.73 11.98
N GLU A 31 -11.49 -14.58 12.90
CA GLU A 31 -11.91 -14.15 14.25
C GLU A 31 -10.79 -13.44 14.99
N ALA A 32 -9.61 -14.05 15.03
CA ALA A 32 -8.43 -13.46 15.66
C ALA A 32 -8.05 -12.11 15.04
N ARG A 33 -8.09 -12.00 13.69
CA ARG A 33 -7.77 -10.78 12.98
C ARG A 33 -8.74 -9.64 13.27
N LEU A 34 -10.05 -9.91 13.24
CA LEU A 34 -11.10 -8.94 13.54
C LEU A 34 -11.09 -8.53 15.02
N ALA A 35 -10.80 -9.44 15.94
CA ALA A 35 -10.68 -9.14 17.37
C ALA A 35 -9.45 -8.25 17.67
N ALA A 36 -8.33 -8.49 17.00
CA ALA A 36 -7.10 -7.70 17.16
C ALA A 36 -7.18 -6.32 16.49
N ALA A 37 -7.99 -6.18 15.43
CA ALA A 37 -8.03 -4.96 14.61
C ALA A 37 -8.44 -3.72 15.43
N PRO A 38 -7.72 -2.60 15.28
CA PRO A 38 -8.04 -1.35 15.95
C PRO A 38 -9.41 -0.81 15.49
N ARG A 39 -10.08 -0.04 16.35
CA ARG A 39 -11.40 0.55 16.09
C ARG A 39 -11.38 2.08 16.03
N THR A 40 -10.28 2.68 16.47
CA THR A 40 -10.06 4.12 16.46
C THR A 40 -8.68 4.45 15.95
N LEU A 41 -8.49 5.65 15.43
CA LEU A 41 -7.20 6.13 14.93
C LEU A 41 -6.13 6.11 16.03
N ASP A 42 -6.48 6.46 17.27
CA ASP A 42 -5.56 6.51 18.43
C ASP A 42 -4.88 5.17 18.69
N HIS A 43 -5.55 4.07 18.36
CA HIS A 43 -4.94 2.72 18.49
C HIS A 43 -3.84 2.45 17.47
N LEU A 44 -3.69 3.29 16.43
CA LEU A 44 -2.59 3.22 15.47
C LEU A 44 -1.44 4.16 15.83
N ILE A 45 -1.67 5.16 16.68
CA ILE A 45 -0.70 6.20 17.01
C ILE A 45 0.34 5.66 18.00
N VAL A 46 1.60 6.03 17.76
CA VAL A 46 2.75 5.83 18.66
C VAL A 46 3.51 7.13 18.75
N GLU A 47 3.60 7.69 19.93
CA GLU A 47 4.49 8.83 20.19
C GLU A 47 5.93 8.33 20.26
N ILE A 48 6.82 9.01 19.56
CA ILE A 48 8.26 8.71 19.51
C ILE A 48 9.08 9.99 19.64
N GLY A 49 10.32 9.84 20.08
CA GLY A 49 11.29 10.94 20.04
C GLY A 49 11.80 11.20 18.63
N ASP A 50 13.06 10.85 18.37
CA ASP A 50 13.65 10.99 17.04
C ASP A 50 13.43 9.71 16.20
N PRO A 51 12.73 9.80 15.05
CA PRO A 51 12.49 8.64 14.19
C PRO A 51 13.76 7.98 13.64
N ARG A 52 14.91 8.68 13.68
CA ARG A 52 16.21 8.13 13.29
C ARG A 52 16.84 7.26 14.38
N HIS A 53 16.38 7.40 15.62
CA HIS A 53 16.99 6.78 16.81
C HIS A 53 15.93 6.25 17.77
N LEU A 54 15.08 5.32 17.28
CA LEU A 54 14.05 4.71 18.13
C LEU A 54 14.64 3.99 19.33
N THR A 55 14.04 4.20 20.50
CA THR A 55 14.21 3.31 21.64
C THR A 55 13.60 1.94 21.37
N GLU A 56 14.01 0.92 22.12
CA GLU A 56 13.41 -0.43 21.98
C GLU A 56 11.92 -0.43 22.34
N ALA A 57 11.47 0.42 23.25
CA ALA A 57 10.06 0.54 23.61
C ALA A 57 9.23 1.13 22.46
N GLU A 58 9.71 2.18 21.78
CA GLU A 58 9.06 2.79 20.61
C GLU A 58 9.02 1.82 19.44
N HIS A 59 10.14 1.13 19.17
CA HIS A 59 10.21 0.09 18.14
C HIS A 59 9.18 -1.02 18.39
N ALA A 60 9.13 -1.58 19.60
CA ALA A 60 8.17 -2.62 19.98
C ALA A 60 6.71 -2.11 19.91
N ALA A 61 6.47 -0.84 20.28
CA ALA A 61 5.16 -0.23 20.19
C ALA A 61 4.67 -0.11 18.73
N ILE A 62 5.53 0.29 17.78
CA ILE A 62 5.22 0.35 16.35
C ILE A 62 4.96 -1.07 15.81
N LEU A 63 5.83 -2.05 16.09
CA LEU A 63 5.64 -3.45 15.68
C LEU A 63 4.30 -4.00 16.15
N LYS A 64 3.92 -3.73 17.40
CA LYS A 64 2.62 -4.16 17.96
C LYS A 64 1.43 -3.60 17.17
N ARG A 65 1.49 -2.35 16.68
CA ARG A 65 0.44 -1.78 15.82
C ARG A 65 0.44 -2.43 14.45
N CYS A 66 1.62 -2.57 13.85
CA CYS A 66 1.76 -3.21 12.54
C CYS A 66 1.28 -4.67 12.55
N ALA A 67 1.54 -5.44 13.60
CA ALA A 67 1.03 -6.80 13.76
C ALA A 67 -0.51 -6.85 13.79
N ARG A 68 -1.17 -5.80 14.32
CA ARG A 68 -2.63 -5.73 14.46
C ARG A 68 -3.36 -5.14 13.25
N ALA A 69 -2.68 -4.33 12.45
CA ALA A 69 -3.34 -3.53 11.40
C ALA A 69 -2.50 -3.38 10.12
N ASN A 70 -1.36 -4.06 9.99
CA ASN A 70 -0.39 -3.85 8.91
C ASN A 70 0.11 -2.40 8.80
N MET A 71 -0.15 -1.54 9.80
CA MET A 71 0.26 -0.14 9.82
C MET A 71 0.39 0.41 11.24
N ALA A 72 1.21 1.46 11.36
CA ALA A 72 1.27 2.34 12.52
C ALA A 72 1.46 3.79 12.05
N ILE A 73 0.90 4.74 12.80
CA ILE A 73 1.17 6.16 12.65
C ILE A 73 2.11 6.57 13.78
N TYR A 74 3.27 7.10 13.44
CA TYR A 74 4.15 7.66 14.46
C TYR A 74 4.02 9.18 14.51
N VAL A 75 4.15 9.71 15.72
CA VAL A 75 4.14 11.15 16.04
C VAL A 75 5.48 11.46 16.68
N SER A 76 6.34 12.20 15.99
CA SER A 76 7.69 12.48 16.45
C SER A 76 7.91 13.95 16.77
N THR A 77 8.98 14.21 17.50
CA THR A 77 9.42 15.58 17.83
C THR A 77 10.25 16.22 16.72
N ALA A 78 10.44 15.54 15.56
CA ALA A 78 11.24 16.06 14.44
C ALA A 78 10.66 17.34 13.81
N GLY A 79 9.32 17.55 13.89
CA GLY A 79 8.69 18.73 13.33
C GLY A 79 8.91 18.83 11.82
N GLU A 80 9.24 20.04 11.32
CA GLU A 80 9.49 20.34 9.91
C GLU A 80 10.94 19.99 9.45
N ASP A 81 11.57 19.00 10.07
CA ASP A 81 12.93 18.59 9.68
C ASP A 81 12.94 18.02 8.25
N PRO A 82 13.67 18.66 7.30
CA PRO A 82 13.71 18.23 5.91
C PRO A 82 14.72 17.09 5.66
N ASP A 83 15.21 16.44 6.69
CA ASP A 83 16.19 15.36 6.57
C ASP A 83 15.55 14.09 5.94
N LYS A 84 15.90 13.80 4.70
CA LYS A 84 15.46 12.60 3.97
C LYS A 84 15.97 11.29 4.55
N SER A 85 16.97 11.32 5.42
CA SER A 85 17.44 10.11 6.11
C SER A 85 16.40 9.55 7.08
N ILE A 86 15.42 10.35 7.51
CA ILE A 86 14.38 9.94 8.47
C ILE A 86 13.64 8.67 8.00
N PRO A 87 12.95 8.64 6.84
CA PRO A 87 12.24 7.43 6.41
C PRO A 87 13.18 6.26 6.12
N ALA A 88 14.42 6.50 5.67
CA ALA A 88 15.39 5.44 5.41
C ALA A 88 15.84 4.75 6.70
N ARG A 89 16.31 5.53 7.69
CA ARG A 89 16.79 5.00 8.99
C ARG A 89 15.67 4.34 9.79
N LEU A 90 14.47 4.95 9.75
CA LEU A 90 13.29 4.32 10.33
C LEU A 90 13.02 2.96 9.67
N GLY A 91 13.05 2.90 8.33
CA GLY A 91 12.83 1.66 7.59
C GLY A 91 13.81 0.55 7.96
N GLU A 92 15.11 0.87 8.05
CA GLU A 92 16.16 -0.08 8.45
C GLU A 92 15.86 -0.76 9.79
N ARG A 93 15.33 -0.03 10.79
CA ARG A 93 14.93 -0.59 12.09
C ARG A 93 13.85 -1.64 12.00
N PHE A 94 13.03 -1.62 10.94
CA PHE A 94 11.95 -2.58 10.68
C PHE A 94 12.29 -3.60 9.58
N GLY A 95 13.56 -3.64 9.15
CA GLY A 95 14.02 -4.55 8.09
C GLY A 95 13.60 -4.15 6.69
N LEU A 96 13.17 -2.90 6.50
CA LEU A 96 12.86 -2.32 5.20
C LEU A 96 14.15 -1.72 4.61
N CYS A 97 14.83 -2.47 3.74
CA CYS A 97 16.16 -2.13 3.24
C CYS A 97 16.21 -1.95 1.71
N ARG A 98 15.38 -2.71 0.96
CA ARG A 98 15.38 -2.68 -0.50
C ARG A 98 14.39 -1.63 -1.02
N LEU A 99 14.90 -0.41 -1.20
CA LEU A 99 14.14 0.71 -1.75
C LEU A 99 13.80 0.51 -3.23
N ASP A 100 12.61 0.98 -3.62
CA ASP A 100 12.17 1.02 -5.00
C ASP A 100 12.65 2.30 -5.69
N HIS A 101 13.62 2.16 -6.60
CA HIS A 101 14.17 3.22 -7.42
C HIS A 101 13.24 3.58 -8.60
N ASN A 102 12.04 4.02 -8.32
CA ASN A 102 11.09 4.38 -9.36
C ASN A 102 11.42 5.74 -10.02
N ARG A 103 10.84 5.99 -11.20
CA ARG A 103 11.05 7.23 -11.97
C ARG A 103 10.76 8.53 -11.20
N GLY A 104 9.86 8.48 -10.22
CA GLY A 104 9.50 9.64 -9.39
C GLY A 104 10.36 9.78 -8.14
N ALA A 105 11.20 8.79 -7.83
CA ALA A 105 12.13 8.88 -6.71
C ALA A 105 13.28 9.82 -7.06
N ASP A 106 13.80 10.50 -6.06
CA ASP A 106 15.05 11.25 -6.16
C ASP A 106 16.24 10.26 -6.20
N GLU A 107 17.47 10.72 -6.28
CA GLU A 107 18.67 9.85 -6.39
C GLU A 107 18.84 8.89 -5.20
N ASP A 108 18.31 9.26 -4.05
CA ASP A 108 18.28 8.46 -2.81
C ASP A 108 17.13 7.45 -2.75
N ALA A 109 16.37 7.25 -3.83
CA ALA A 109 15.17 6.43 -3.92
C ALA A 109 14.00 6.89 -3.03
N ILE A 110 14.13 8.02 -2.33
CA ILE A 110 13.07 8.63 -1.54
C ILE A 110 12.38 9.71 -2.37
N THR A 111 11.07 9.62 -2.47
CA THR A 111 10.26 10.54 -3.28
C THR A 111 9.84 11.75 -2.45
N SER A 112 10.19 12.96 -2.91
CA SER A 112 9.63 14.20 -2.37
C SER A 112 8.27 14.47 -3.00
N LEU A 113 7.20 14.23 -2.22
CA LEU A 113 5.80 14.46 -2.62
C LEU A 113 5.42 15.91 -2.34
N MET A 114 5.47 16.73 -3.36
CA MET A 114 5.02 18.12 -3.41
C MET A 114 4.44 18.41 -4.79
N VAL A 115 3.73 19.51 -4.95
CA VAL A 115 3.28 19.93 -6.29
C VAL A 115 4.49 20.27 -7.12
N LYS A 116 4.61 19.64 -8.30
CA LYS A 116 5.71 19.85 -9.27
C LYS A 116 5.11 20.13 -10.65
N ASP A 117 5.51 21.24 -11.27
CA ASP A 117 5.09 21.60 -12.64
C ASP A 117 6.29 21.53 -13.62
N ASP A 118 7.00 20.43 -13.59
CA ASP A 118 8.07 20.15 -14.54
C ASP A 118 7.68 19.03 -15.53
N ALA A 119 8.43 18.90 -16.62
CA ALA A 119 8.14 17.94 -17.69
C ALA A 119 8.22 16.47 -17.20
N ARG A 120 9.05 16.18 -16.20
CA ARG A 120 9.23 14.82 -15.64
C ARG A 120 8.02 14.36 -14.85
N HIS A 121 7.34 15.26 -14.12
CA HIS A 121 6.26 14.96 -13.20
C HIS A 121 4.87 15.28 -13.75
N ARG A 122 4.82 15.96 -14.92
CA ARG A 122 3.55 16.40 -15.53
C ARG A 122 2.62 15.21 -15.77
N GLY A 123 1.42 15.31 -15.23
CA GLY A 123 0.36 14.29 -15.36
C GLY A 123 0.42 13.15 -14.34
N TYR A 124 1.42 13.11 -13.45
CA TYR A 124 1.48 12.16 -12.35
C TYR A 124 0.76 12.74 -11.14
N ILE A 125 -0.37 12.13 -10.75
CA ILE A 125 -1.25 12.62 -9.67
C ILE A 125 -0.54 12.82 -8.33
N PRO A 126 0.42 11.99 -7.89
CA PRO A 126 1.13 12.20 -6.62
C PRO A 126 1.80 13.58 -6.49
N TYR A 127 2.21 14.17 -7.63
CA TYR A 127 2.85 15.50 -7.69
C TYR A 127 1.86 16.63 -8.00
N THR A 128 0.59 16.42 -7.74
CA THR A 128 -0.49 17.41 -7.90
C THR A 128 -1.28 17.53 -6.61
N ASP A 129 -2.08 18.58 -6.51
CA ASP A 129 -3.05 18.84 -5.44
C ASP A 129 -4.33 18.00 -5.55
N ARG A 130 -4.48 17.21 -6.62
CA ARG A 130 -5.70 16.41 -6.91
C ARG A 130 -5.86 15.24 -5.93
N PRO A 131 -7.10 14.79 -5.71
CA PRO A 131 -7.34 13.62 -4.86
C PRO A 131 -6.77 12.35 -5.50
N ILE A 132 -6.35 11.42 -4.66
CA ILE A 132 -5.93 10.07 -5.04
C ILE A 132 -6.96 9.08 -4.49
N ALA A 133 -7.57 8.30 -5.39
CA ALA A 133 -8.51 7.25 -5.03
C ALA A 133 -7.82 6.07 -4.31
N TRP A 134 -8.59 5.12 -3.79
CA TRP A 134 -8.07 3.93 -3.13
C TRP A 134 -7.02 3.20 -3.96
N HIS A 135 -5.87 2.96 -3.39
CA HIS A 135 -4.77 2.23 -4.04
C HIS A 135 -3.79 1.65 -3.01
N THR A 136 -2.98 0.71 -3.47
CA THR A 136 -1.71 0.32 -2.86
C THR A 136 -0.58 0.87 -3.73
N ASP A 137 0.56 1.21 -3.15
CA ASP A 137 1.69 1.73 -3.92
C ASP A 137 2.30 0.63 -4.82
N GLY A 138 2.84 1.04 -5.97
CA GLY A 138 3.48 0.13 -6.91
C GLY A 138 2.53 -0.85 -7.61
N TYR A 139 1.21 -0.61 -7.64
CA TYR A 139 0.25 -1.48 -8.33
C TYR A 139 0.56 -1.70 -9.82
N TYR A 140 1.40 -0.87 -10.41
CA TYR A 140 1.85 -0.95 -11.80
C TYR A 140 3.19 -1.68 -11.97
N ASN A 141 3.87 -2.05 -10.89
CA ASN A 141 5.09 -2.83 -10.92
C ASN A 141 4.80 -4.27 -11.38
N ASP A 142 5.83 -4.97 -11.83
CA ASP A 142 5.72 -6.40 -12.10
C ASP A 142 5.73 -7.25 -10.81
N ALA A 143 5.60 -8.56 -10.96
CA ALA A 143 5.49 -9.47 -9.83
C ALA A 143 6.79 -9.55 -8.98
N GLU A 144 7.94 -9.30 -9.59
CA GLU A 144 9.25 -9.36 -8.91
C GLU A 144 9.57 -8.07 -8.13
N HIS A 145 8.91 -6.96 -8.52
CA HIS A 145 9.12 -5.64 -7.96
C HIS A 145 7.88 -5.10 -7.21
N GLN A 146 7.10 -5.99 -6.61
CA GLN A 146 5.94 -5.59 -5.79
C GLN A 146 6.39 -4.82 -4.55
N ILE A 147 5.66 -3.76 -4.23
CA ILE A 147 5.90 -2.97 -3.03
C ILE A 147 5.21 -3.64 -1.85
N HIS A 148 6.00 -4.08 -0.88
CA HIS A 148 5.53 -4.72 0.34
C HIS A 148 5.58 -3.81 1.56
N GLY A 149 6.45 -2.80 1.58
CA GLY A 149 6.59 -1.82 2.65
C GLY A 149 6.48 -0.39 2.15
N LEU A 150 5.94 0.49 2.99
CA LEU A 150 5.78 1.91 2.70
C LEU A 150 6.00 2.73 3.95
N ILE A 151 6.77 3.81 3.81
CA ILE A 151 6.86 4.87 4.82
C ILE A 151 6.49 6.20 4.15
N LEU A 152 5.57 6.93 4.80
CA LEU A 152 5.30 8.34 4.54
C LEU A 152 5.78 9.14 5.75
N HIS A 153 6.56 10.19 5.54
CA HIS A 153 6.98 11.13 6.58
C HIS A 153 6.57 12.54 6.18
N CYS A 154 5.80 13.21 7.01
CA CYS A 154 5.35 14.56 6.76
C CYS A 154 6.34 15.57 7.32
N VAL A 155 7.01 16.29 6.44
CA VAL A 155 7.82 17.46 6.79
C VAL A 155 6.90 18.66 7.00
N ARG A 156 5.99 18.88 6.05
CA ARG A 156 5.03 19.99 6.11
C ARG A 156 3.68 19.57 5.52
N PRO A 157 2.59 19.68 6.27
CA PRO A 157 1.25 19.40 5.77
C PRO A 157 0.78 20.50 4.82
N ALA A 158 -0.27 20.24 4.05
CA ALA A 158 -0.99 21.30 3.34
C ALA A 158 -1.73 22.21 4.33
N GLU A 159 -2.08 23.42 3.93
CA GLU A 159 -2.93 24.28 4.76
C GLU A 159 -4.33 23.69 4.92
N GLN A 160 -4.89 23.17 3.81
CA GLN A 160 -6.20 22.54 3.81
C GLN A 160 -6.18 21.21 3.09
N GLY A 161 -6.86 20.19 3.61
CA GLY A 161 -6.97 18.88 3.00
C GLY A 161 -5.67 18.06 3.08
N GLY A 162 -5.48 17.15 2.13
CA GLY A 162 -4.36 16.22 2.12
C GLY A 162 -4.51 15.05 3.07
N ASP A 163 -5.72 14.85 3.61
CA ASP A 163 -6.05 13.74 4.52
C ASP A 163 -5.98 12.41 3.80
N ASN A 164 -5.58 11.37 4.53
CA ASN A 164 -5.53 9.99 4.06
C ASN A 164 -6.65 9.17 4.70
N ALA A 165 -7.40 8.43 3.88
CA ALA A 165 -8.14 7.29 4.39
C ALA A 165 -7.25 6.05 4.31
N LEU A 166 -7.25 5.22 5.36
CA LEU A 166 -6.41 4.03 5.51
C LEU A 166 -7.29 2.81 5.77
N LEU A 167 -6.97 1.68 5.16
CA LEU A 167 -7.64 0.39 5.39
C LEU A 167 -6.63 -0.75 5.24
N ASP A 168 -6.62 -1.64 6.22
CA ASP A 168 -5.85 -2.89 6.17
C ASP A 168 -6.35 -3.80 5.04
N PRO A 169 -5.49 -4.26 4.12
CA PRO A 169 -5.86 -5.20 3.06
C PRO A 169 -6.46 -6.51 3.56
N GLU A 170 -6.06 -7.00 4.73
CA GLU A 170 -6.63 -8.23 5.30
C GLU A 170 -8.08 -8.03 5.74
N ILE A 171 -8.43 -6.84 6.22
CA ILE A 171 -9.83 -6.51 6.51
C ILE A 171 -10.66 -6.41 5.21
N ALA A 172 -10.09 -5.82 4.16
CA ALA A 172 -10.75 -5.80 2.84
C ALA A 172 -10.96 -7.21 2.31
N TYR A 173 -9.95 -8.08 2.42
CA TYR A 173 -10.02 -9.49 2.06
C TYR A 173 -11.14 -10.23 2.83
N ILE A 174 -11.16 -10.10 4.16
CA ILE A 174 -12.18 -10.73 5.02
C ILE A 174 -13.58 -10.30 4.57
N ARG A 175 -13.81 -8.99 4.40
CA ARG A 175 -15.12 -8.46 4.04
C ARG A 175 -15.62 -8.94 2.68
N VAL A 176 -14.71 -9.13 1.71
CA VAL A 176 -15.08 -9.69 0.39
C VAL A 176 -15.30 -11.20 0.51
N ARG A 177 -14.43 -11.94 1.23
CA ARG A 177 -14.55 -13.39 1.39
C ARG A 177 -15.82 -13.79 2.14
N ASP A 178 -16.27 -12.97 3.09
CA ASP A 178 -17.52 -13.17 3.82
C ASP A 178 -18.78 -13.05 2.92
N GLN A 179 -18.69 -12.37 1.78
CA GLN A 179 -19.75 -12.32 0.77
C GLN A 179 -19.73 -13.56 -0.14
N GLY A 180 -18.57 -14.21 -0.28
CA GLY A 180 -18.41 -15.44 -1.04
C GLY A 180 -16.95 -15.74 -1.37
N PRO A 181 -16.46 -16.96 -1.10
CA PRO A 181 -15.08 -17.34 -1.39
C PRO A 181 -14.74 -17.28 -2.88
N ASP A 182 -15.71 -17.48 -3.77
CA ASP A 182 -15.49 -17.39 -5.21
C ASP A 182 -15.15 -15.98 -5.68
N LEU A 183 -15.63 -14.95 -4.96
CA LEU A 183 -15.24 -13.56 -5.24
C LEU A 183 -13.75 -13.35 -4.99
N ILE A 184 -13.21 -13.92 -3.90
CA ILE A 184 -11.77 -13.90 -3.64
C ILE A 184 -11.02 -14.71 -4.68
N ARG A 185 -11.53 -15.88 -5.08
CA ARG A 185 -10.91 -16.71 -6.15
C ARG A 185 -10.76 -15.89 -7.45
N ALA A 186 -11.79 -15.13 -7.83
CA ALA A 186 -11.72 -14.25 -8.98
C ALA A 186 -10.68 -13.12 -8.80
N LEU A 187 -10.60 -12.50 -7.61
CA LEU A 187 -9.61 -11.45 -7.31
C LEU A 187 -8.18 -11.99 -7.19
N MET A 188 -7.99 -13.27 -6.94
CA MET A 188 -6.69 -13.95 -6.93
C MET A 188 -6.30 -14.51 -8.31
N HIS A 189 -7.15 -14.39 -9.33
CA HIS A 189 -6.81 -14.86 -10.67
C HIS A 189 -5.60 -14.11 -11.24
N PRO A 190 -4.59 -14.78 -11.83
CA PRO A 190 -3.37 -14.16 -12.35
C PRO A 190 -3.59 -13.03 -13.37
N GLU A 191 -4.72 -13.03 -14.05
CA GLU A 191 -5.09 -12.00 -15.03
C GLU A 191 -6.26 -11.11 -14.55
N CYS A 192 -6.57 -11.12 -13.26
CA CYS A 192 -7.72 -10.37 -12.71
C CYS A 192 -7.69 -8.88 -13.08
N MET A 193 -6.53 -8.24 -12.88
CA MET A 193 -6.33 -6.81 -13.13
C MET A 193 -5.10 -6.59 -13.99
N THR A 194 -5.26 -6.04 -15.19
CA THR A 194 -4.17 -5.66 -16.07
C THR A 194 -3.98 -4.14 -16.06
N ILE A 195 -2.76 -3.68 -15.78
CA ILE A 195 -2.36 -2.30 -16.04
C ILE A 195 -1.88 -2.26 -17.49
N PRO A 196 -2.58 -1.56 -18.40
CA PRO A 196 -2.23 -1.53 -19.80
C PRO A 196 -0.86 -0.98 -20.08
N ALA A 197 -0.27 -1.40 -21.19
CA ALA A 197 0.98 -0.87 -21.69
C ALA A 197 0.97 0.66 -21.75
N ASN A 198 2.09 1.27 -21.43
CA ASN A 198 2.26 2.71 -21.57
C ASN A 198 3.48 3.02 -22.45
N PRO A 199 3.25 3.41 -23.72
CA PRO A 199 4.34 3.71 -24.63
C PRO A 199 5.13 4.98 -24.26
N ARG A 200 4.59 5.81 -23.36
CA ARG A 200 5.25 7.03 -22.86
C ARG A 200 5.98 6.84 -21.54
N GLU A 201 5.74 5.73 -20.87
CA GLU A 201 6.45 5.39 -19.65
C GLU A 201 7.76 4.71 -20.04
N LEU A 202 8.81 5.49 -20.01
CA LEU A 202 10.17 4.98 -20.17
C LEU A 202 10.43 4.08 -18.95
N GLY A 203 10.55 2.76 -19.16
CA GLY A 203 10.82 1.78 -18.11
C GLY A 203 12.04 2.22 -17.30
N GLY A 204 11.85 2.44 -16.00
CA GLY A 204 12.91 2.74 -15.08
C GLY A 204 13.63 1.48 -14.70
N ASP A 205 14.81 1.26 -14.70
CA ASP A 205 15.82 0.66 -13.87
C ASP A 205 17.21 0.68 -14.51
N GLN A 206 17.32 1.10 -15.78
CA GLN A 206 18.61 1.26 -16.44
C GLN A 206 18.62 2.61 -17.15
N GLY A 207 19.49 3.49 -16.72
CA GLY A 207 19.63 4.83 -17.24
C GLY A 207 19.58 4.94 -18.76
N GLY A 208 18.53 5.58 -19.27
CA GLY A 208 18.70 6.37 -20.47
C GLY A 208 18.28 5.80 -21.81
N GLN A 209 17.49 4.72 -21.95
CA GLN A 209 16.74 4.47 -23.19
C GLN A 209 15.42 3.79 -22.83
N GLY A 210 14.32 4.54 -22.89
CA GLY A 210 13.06 4.05 -22.41
C GLY A 210 12.43 3.01 -23.30
N HIS A 211 12.30 1.80 -22.80
CA HIS A 211 11.42 0.81 -23.38
C HIS A 211 9.98 1.08 -22.90
N PRO A 212 8.97 0.98 -23.80
CA PRO A 212 7.58 1.11 -23.41
C PRO A 212 7.27 0.05 -22.34
N ARG A 213 6.58 0.45 -21.26
CA ARG A 213 6.12 -0.51 -20.27
C ARG A 213 5.06 -1.42 -20.90
N PRO A 214 5.24 -2.75 -20.89
CA PRO A 214 4.25 -3.69 -21.42
C PRO A 214 2.99 -3.74 -20.53
N ASP A 215 1.97 -4.48 -20.99
CA ASP A 215 0.85 -4.89 -20.14
C ASP A 215 1.37 -5.60 -18.88
N ARG A 216 0.77 -5.26 -17.74
CA ARG A 216 1.09 -5.86 -16.43
C ARG A 216 -0.15 -6.54 -15.86
N PRO A 217 -0.48 -7.77 -16.30
CA PRO A 217 -1.54 -8.56 -15.66
C PRO A 217 -1.09 -8.97 -14.26
N GLY A 218 -2.06 -9.27 -13.41
CA GLY A 218 -1.80 -9.79 -12.08
C GLY A 218 -3.06 -9.86 -11.23
N PRO A 219 -3.00 -10.58 -10.10
CA PRO A 219 -4.10 -10.67 -9.15
C PRO A 219 -4.27 -9.35 -8.39
N VAL A 220 -5.45 -9.17 -7.78
CA VAL A 220 -5.70 -8.15 -6.75
C VAL A 220 -5.17 -8.63 -5.40
N PHE A 221 -5.45 -9.87 -5.04
CA PHE A 221 -4.89 -10.52 -3.85
C PHE A 221 -3.96 -11.65 -4.25
N SER A 222 -2.84 -11.75 -3.58
CA SER A 222 -1.90 -12.87 -3.70
C SER A 222 -1.33 -13.20 -2.32
N VAL A 223 -0.77 -14.40 -2.19
CA VAL A 223 -0.05 -14.80 -0.97
C VAL A 223 1.44 -14.85 -1.32
N ALA A 224 2.24 -14.11 -0.58
CA ALA A 224 3.68 -14.09 -0.73
C ALA A 224 4.30 -15.41 -0.23
N GLN A 225 5.57 -15.66 -0.57
CA GLN A 225 6.27 -16.89 -0.18
C GLN A 225 6.38 -17.06 1.35
N ASP A 226 6.36 -15.97 2.09
CA ASP A 226 6.37 -15.94 3.56
C ASP A 226 4.98 -16.20 4.18
N GLY A 227 3.96 -16.47 3.35
CA GLY A 227 2.59 -16.76 3.79
C GLY A 227 1.71 -15.55 4.05
N HIS A 228 2.23 -14.33 3.90
CA HIS A 228 1.45 -13.11 4.11
C HIS A 228 0.59 -12.74 2.89
N LEU A 229 -0.59 -12.17 3.16
CA LEU A 229 -1.43 -11.60 2.11
C LEU A 229 -0.79 -10.33 1.54
N HIS A 230 -0.77 -10.22 0.22
CA HIS A 230 -0.42 -9.02 -0.51
C HIS A 230 -1.61 -8.52 -1.32
N MET A 231 -1.77 -7.21 -1.41
CA MET A 231 -2.80 -6.60 -2.23
C MET A 231 -2.19 -5.63 -3.25
N ARG A 232 -2.59 -5.81 -4.51
CA ARG A 232 -2.26 -4.95 -5.63
C ARG A 232 -3.54 -4.34 -6.16
N TYR A 233 -3.78 -3.03 -5.91
CA TYR A 233 -5.06 -2.42 -6.23
C TYR A 233 -4.96 -0.94 -6.58
N THR A 234 -5.84 -0.48 -7.45
CA THR A 234 -6.13 0.93 -7.67
C THR A 234 -7.57 1.11 -8.17
N ASP A 235 -8.30 2.09 -7.60
CA ASP A 235 -9.68 2.43 -8.01
C ASP A 235 -9.70 3.51 -9.13
N ARG A 236 -8.70 3.48 -10.03
CA ARG A 236 -8.69 4.37 -11.19
C ARG A 236 -9.64 3.84 -12.26
N SER A 237 -10.43 4.73 -12.86
CA SER A 237 -11.33 4.38 -13.97
C SER A 237 -10.59 4.28 -15.31
N ARG A 238 -9.40 4.86 -15.41
CA ARG A 238 -8.52 4.84 -16.59
C ARG A 238 -7.26 4.09 -16.27
N SER A 239 -6.67 3.45 -17.29
CA SER A 239 -5.42 2.69 -17.15
C SER A 239 -5.54 1.42 -16.31
N ILE A 240 -6.72 0.80 -16.31
CA ILE A 240 -6.97 -0.54 -15.77
C ILE A 240 -7.86 -1.29 -16.77
N ARG A 241 -7.55 -2.58 -16.97
CA ARG A 241 -8.41 -3.52 -17.66
C ARG A 241 -8.66 -4.70 -16.74
N TRP A 242 -9.92 -4.94 -16.40
CA TRP A 242 -10.33 -6.12 -15.64
C TRP A 242 -10.50 -7.30 -16.56
N ARG A 243 -10.29 -8.51 -16.05
CA ARG A 243 -10.62 -9.74 -16.77
C ARG A 243 -12.11 -9.73 -17.14
N ASP A 244 -12.39 -10.05 -18.39
CA ASP A 244 -13.76 -10.04 -18.94
C ASP A 244 -14.49 -11.35 -18.63
N ASP A 245 -14.99 -11.44 -17.39
CA ASP A 245 -15.91 -12.50 -16.97
C ASP A 245 -16.84 -12.01 -15.84
N PRO A 246 -18.07 -12.57 -15.74
CA PRO A 246 -19.08 -12.12 -14.78
C PRO A 246 -18.66 -12.22 -13.33
N LEU A 247 -17.88 -13.22 -12.94
CA LEU A 247 -17.44 -13.41 -11.55
C LEU A 247 -16.40 -12.34 -11.16
N THR A 248 -15.46 -12.03 -12.05
CA THR A 248 -14.52 -10.92 -11.85
C THR A 248 -15.26 -9.59 -11.73
N ALA A 249 -16.25 -9.34 -12.57
CA ALA A 249 -17.06 -8.11 -12.48
C ALA A 249 -17.80 -8.01 -11.15
N ALA A 250 -18.42 -9.10 -10.68
CA ALA A 250 -19.08 -9.17 -9.37
C ALA A 250 -18.09 -8.95 -8.21
N ALA A 251 -16.91 -9.58 -8.27
CA ALA A 251 -15.89 -9.48 -7.26
C ALA A 251 -15.32 -8.05 -7.14
N VAL A 252 -15.07 -7.39 -8.28
CA VAL A 252 -14.65 -5.99 -8.33
C VAL A 252 -15.73 -5.06 -7.79
N ALA A 253 -17.00 -5.29 -8.13
CA ALA A 253 -18.12 -4.51 -7.60
C ALA A 253 -18.22 -4.67 -6.05
N CYS A 254 -18.10 -5.89 -5.54
CA CYS A 254 -18.08 -6.19 -4.12
C CYS A 254 -16.92 -5.47 -3.41
N LEU A 255 -15.69 -5.56 -3.92
CA LEU A 255 -14.54 -4.87 -3.35
C LEU A 255 -14.75 -3.35 -3.32
N LYS A 256 -15.27 -2.76 -4.41
CA LYS A 256 -15.58 -1.32 -4.45
C LYS A 256 -16.65 -0.93 -3.42
N SER A 257 -17.66 -1.77 -3.19
CA SER A 257 -18.67 -1.55 -2.14
C SER A 257 -18.00 -1.56 -0.76
N VAL A 258 -17.16 -2.55 -0.46
CA VAL A 258 -16.38 -2.65 0.79
C VAL A 258 -15.55 -1.39 1.05
N LEU A 259 -14.93 -0.83 0.01
CA LEU A 259 -14.11 0.39 0.13
C LEU A 259 -14.92 1.68 0.31
N ARG A 260 -16.17 1.72 -0.15
CA ARG A 260 -17.05 2.90 -0.05
C ARG A 260 -17.88 2.92 1.22
N GLU A 261 -18.32 1.76 1.67
CA GLU A 261 -19.16 1.65 2.86
C GLU A 261 -18.47 2.15 4.12
N PRO A 262 -19.21 2.79 5.06
CA PRO A 262 -18.69 3.10 6.38
C PRO A 262 -18.16 1.83 7.07
N SER A 263 -17.02 1.93 7.73
CA SER A 263 -16.38 0.80 8.40
C SER A 263 -15.63 1.28 9.64
N PRO A 264 -15.73 0.56 10.78
CA PRO A 264 -14.97 0.88 11.98
C PRO A 264 -13.46 0.63 11.82
N TRP A 265 -13.05 -0.01 10.74
CA TRP A 265 -11.64 -0.30 10.41
C TRP A 265 -11.08 0.64 9.34
N ARG A 266 -11.85 1.62 8.87
CA ARG A 266 -11.39 2.66 7.95
C ARG A 266 -11.05 3.92 8.75
N PHE A 267 -9.79 4.31 8.74
CA PHE A 267 -9.28 5.43 9.51
C PHE A 267 -9.10 6.64 8.59
N GLN A 268 -9.41 7.81 9.11
CA GLN A 268 -9.05 9.09 8.50
C GLN A 268 -7.89 9.67 9.29
N ALA A 269 -6.79 9.96 8.60
CA ALA A 269 -5.58 10.49 9.21
C ALA A 269 -5.06 11.68 8.41
N ARG A 270 -4.77 12.78 9.09
CA ARG A 270 -3.98 13.87 8.60
C ARG A 270 -2.58 13.75 9.21
N LEU A 271 -1.56 13.70 8.40
CA LEU A 271 -0.20 13.70 8.89
C LEU A 271 0.26 15.14 9.07
N GLU A 272 0.52 15.53 10.31
CA GLU A 272 1.08 16.84 10.69
C GLU A 272 2.62 16.79 10.60
N SER A 273 3.29 17.94 10.80
CA SER A 273 4.76 18.01 10.78
C SER A 273 5.39 17.06 11.80
N GLY A 274 6.33 16.23 11.35
CA GLY A 274 6.97 15.18 12.17
C GLY A 274 6.17 13.90 12.29
N TRP A 275 4.94 13.84 11.77
CA TRP A 275 4.16 12.61 11.75
C TRP A 275 4.49 11.75 10.54
N GLY A 276 4.27 10.44 10.67
CA GLY A 276 4.41 9.55 9.52
C GLY A 276 3.61 8.26 9.66
N LEU A 277 3.48 7.59 8.53
CA LEU A 277 2.87 6.27 8.41
C LEU A 277 3.97 5.27 8.06
N ILE A 278 4.05 4.17 8.80
CA ILE A 278 4.82 2.98 8.42
C ILE A 278 3.85 1.81 8.25
N CYS A 279 3.91 1.10 7.12
CA CYS A 279 2.93 0.06 6.84
C CYS A 279 3.42 -0.99 5.84
N ASN A 280 2.73 -2.14 5.81
CA ASN A 280 2.87 -3.17 4.79
C ASN A 280 1.99 -2.85 3.57
N ASN A 281 2.26 -1.69 2.95
CA ASN A 281 1.59 -1.22 1.74
C ASN A 281 0.05 -1.30 1.82
N VAL A 282 -0.53 -0.75 2.89
CA VAL A 282 -1.98 -0.77 3.09
C VAL A 282 -2.73 0.05 2.04
N LEU A 283 -4.01 -0.25 1.87
CA LEU A 283 -4.91 0.57 1.07
C LEU A 283 -4.98 1.98 1.63
N HIS A 284 -4.81 2.98 0.76
CA HIS A 284 -4.90 4.37 1.17
C HIS A 284 -5.44 5.28 0.07
N THR A 285 -5.90 6.45 0.50
CA THR A 285 -6.34 7.56 -0.36
C THR A 285 -5.62 8.83 0.04
N ARG A 286 -5.81 9.89 -0.74
CA ARG A 286 -5.50 11.27 -0.34
C ARG A 286 -6.61 12.19 -0.84
N THR A 287 -7.14 13.04 0.02
CA THR A 287 -8.06 14.11 -0.42
C THR A 287 -7.32 15.14 -1.26
N ALA A 288 -8.04 15.95 -2.03
CA ALA A 288 -7.47 17.16 -2.60
C ALA A 288 -6.94 18.06 -1.49
N PHE A 289 -5.98 18.93 -1.83
CA PHE A 289 -5.42 19.85 -0.86
C PHE A 289 -5.14 21.22 -1.49
N ALA A 290 -4.96 22.21 -0.65
CA ALA A 290 -4.46 23.53 -1.02
C ALA A 290 -3.25 23.85 -0.15
N ASP A 291 -2.20 24.32 -0.79
CA ASP A 291 -1.01 24.82 -0.10
C ASP A 291 -1.28 26.25 0.43
N GLY A 292 -0.63 26.58 1.54
CA GLY A 292 -0.61 27.94 2.08
C GLY A 292 0.60 28.73 1.58
N THR A 293 1.20 29.47 2.48
CA THR A 293 2.41 30.27 2.18
C THR A 293 3.65 29.41 1.85
N ALA A 294 3.67 28.16 2.36
CA ALA A 294 4.71 27.20 2.10
C ALA A 294 4.10 25.92 1.52
N PRO A 295 4.75 25.29 0.51
CA PRO A 295 4.20 24.10 -0.13
C PRO A 295 4.24 22.89 0.81
N ARG A 296 3.21 22.02 0.69
CA ARG A 296 3.19 20.69 1.30
C ARG A 296 4.40 19.90 0.90
N LEU A 297 5.02 19.19 1.85
CA LEU A 297 6.15 18.29 1.60
C LEU A 297 6.01 17.03 2.44
N LEU A 298 5.92 15.89 1.78
CA LEU A 298 6.06 14.57 2.41
C LEU A 298 7.18 13.80 1.72
N TYR A 299 7.91 13.01 2.49
CA TYR A 299 8.82 12.00 1.98
C TYR A 299 8.12 10.66 1.92
N ARG A 300 8.30 9.95 0.80
CA ARG A 300 7.80 8.61 0.59
C ARG A 300 8.93 7.65 0.27
N ALA A 301 9.10 6.64 1.10
CA ALA A 301 9.98 5.51 0.85
C ALA A 301 9.15 4.25 0.59
N ARG A 302 9.39 3.57 -0.52
CA ARG A 302 8.73 2.34 -0.94
C ARG A 302 9.73 1.21 -0.94
N TYR A 303 9.34 0.05 -0.40
CA TYR A 303 10.24 -1.07 -0.20
C TYR A 303 9.69 -2.36 -0.81
N TYR A 304 10.59 -3.15 -1.37
CA TYR A 304 10.31 -4.53 -1.77
C TYR A 304 10.28 -5.47 -0.56
N ASP A 305 10.72 -4.99 0.60
CA ASP A 305 10.65 -5.71 1.86
C ASP A 305 9.34 -5.44 2.58
N ARG A 306 8.93 -6.40 3.43
CA ARG A 306 7.87 -6.29 4.41
C ARG A 306 8.47 -5.97 5.78
N ILE A 307 7.72 -5.32 6.67
CA ILE A 307 8.10 -5.12 8.07
C ILE A 307 8.39 -6.48 8.70
N ARG A 308 9.59 -6.63 9.28
CA ARG A 308 10.02 -7.87 9.93
C ARG A 308 9.45 -8.00 11.34
N GLY A 309 9.19 -9.24 11.75
CA GLY A 309 8.76 -9.56 13.12
C GLY A 309 7.25 -9.50 13.37
N ILE A 310 6.48 -9.44 12.29
CA ILE A 310 5.01 -9.49 12.37
C ILE A 310 4.44 -10.48 11.38
#